data_dc26a8db76caf55318c778e14509ec57
#
_entry.id   dc26a8db76caf55318c778e14509ec57
#
_cell.length_a   1.000
_cell.length_b   1.000
_cell.length_c   1.000
_cell.angle_alpha   90.00
_cell.angle_beta   90.00
_cell.angle_gamma   90.00
#
_symmetry.space_group_name_H-M   'P 1'
#
loop_
_entity.id
_entity.type
_entity.pdbx_description
1 polymer ?
#
loop_
_entity_poly.entity_id
_entity_poly.type
_entity_poly.pdbx_seq_one_letter_code
_entity_poly.pdbx_strand_id
1 'polypeptide(L)'
;CRNLEEVLGGFGRSFQYLATRDVSDAFASENPMVVNTGLLTGSNVMTGLRTYFSAYSPLKVSNKGLPAAMWSAGSGKFGSKLRWAGLDELILENRSDRPVVIVIRESDSGPQVELRPADHLLGQYCHEKILTLYAEFPNAHFAAIGPAGEHYTACYYAAIALSTENLLKTGDDKCRWAGRGGMGAVLGSKNVVGIVAEA
;
A
#
# COMPACT_ATOMS: atom_id res chain seq x y z
N CYS A 1 -15.02 15.25 -1.97
CA CYS A 1 -15.62 13.90 -1.90
C CYS A 1 -15.97 13.46 -3.30
N ARG A 2 -15.46 12.30 -3.74
CA ARG A 2 -15.84 11.70 -5.01
C ARG A 2 -17.21 11.05 -4.86
N ASN A 3 -17.98 11.04 -5.95
CA ASN A 3 -19.33 10.48 -5.94
C ASN A 3 -19.26 8.97 -5.67
N LEU A 4 -19.58 8.55 -4.44
CA LEU A 4 -19.58 7.15 -4.02
C LEU A 4 -20.73 6.34 -4.65
N GLU A 5 -21.71 7.01 -5.24
CA GLU A 5 -22.88 6.38 -5.84
C GLU A 5 -22.56 5.61 -7.13
N GLU A 6 -21.47 5.98 -7.82
CA GLU A 6 -21.07 5.34 -9.08
C GLU A 6 -20.12 4.16 -8.90
N VAL A 7 -19.27 4.16 -7.85
CA VAL A 7 -18.28 3.10 -7.62
C VAL A 7 -18.15 2.78 -6.13
N LEU A 8 -18.49 1.55 -5.76
CA LEU A 8 -18.58 1.08 -4.37
C LEU A 8 -17.23 0.83 -3.66
N GLY A 9 -16.09 1.25 -4.22
CA GLY A 9 -14.77 1.06 -3.63
C GLY A 9 -13.94 -0.03 -4.33
N GLY A 10 -12.85 -0.44 -3.70
CA GLY A 10 -11.92 -1.42 -4.26
C GLY A 10 -11.22 -0.91 -5.53
N PHE A 11 -10.75 -1.81 -6.38
CA PHE A 11 -9.98 -1.45 -7.58
C PHE A 11 -10.78 -0.64 -8.62
N GLY A 12 -12.10 -0.76 -8.65
CA GLY A 12 -12.94 0.04 -9.54
C GLY A 12 -12.78 1.53 -9.29
N ARG A 13 -12.76 1.93 -8.02
CA ARG A 13 -12.51 3.31 -7.61
C ARG A 13 -11.09 3.77 -7.94
N SER A 14 -10.10 2.89 -7.75
CA SER A 14 -8.72 3.16 -8.17
C SER A 14 -8.64 3.46 -9.66
N PHE A 15 -9.27 2.63 -10.50
CA PHE A 15 -9.22 2.83 -11.96
C PHE A 15 -9.93 4.10 -12.41
N GLN A 16 -11.01 4.48 -11.75
CA GLN A 16 -11.66 5.77 -12.02
C GLN A 16 -10.70 6.96 -11.76
N TYR A 17 -9.85 6.86 -10.71
CA TYR A 17 -8.83 7.86 -10.46
C TYR A 17 -7.67 7.77 -11.47
N LEU A 18 -7.14 6.58 -11.72
CA LEU A 18 -6.03 6.38 -12.65
C LEU A 18 -6.39 6.82 -14.08
N ALA A 19 -7.63 6.61 -14.52
CA ALA A 19 -8.09 7.03 -15.85
C ALA A 19 -8.02 8.55 -16.09
N THR A 20 -7.84 9.36 -15.05
CA THR A 20 -7.65 10.82 -15.17
C THR A 20 -6.18 11.23 -15.32
N ARG A 21 -5.25 10.26 -15.42
CA ARG A 21 -3.81 10.50 -15.44
C ARG A 21 -3.17 9.93 -16.71
N ASP A 22 -2.26 10.68 -17.27
CA ASP A 22 -1.38 10.21 -18.32
C ASP A 22 -0.01 9.91 -17.72
N VAL A 23 0.41 8.63 -17.78
CA VAL A 23 1.66 8.16 -17.19
C VAL A 23 2.49 7.47 -18.27
N SER A 24 3.66 8.00 -18.54
CA SER A 24 4.58 7.48 -19.56
C SER A 24 5.66 6.54 -19.00
N ASP A 25 5.97 6.67 -17.69
CA ASP A 25 6.90 5.82 -16.96
C ASP A 25 6.26 5.38 -15.63
N ALA A 26 6.28 4.08 -15.37
CA ALA A 26 5.71 3.50 -14.16
C ALA A 26 6.40 3.96 -12.86
N PHE A 27 7.64 4.43 -12.94
CA PHE A 27 8.41 4.92 -11.80
C PHE A 27 8.49 6.45 -11.71
N ALA A 28 7.82 7.14 -12.61
CA ALA A 28 7.72 8.58 -12.57
C ALA A 28 6.95 9.06 -11.31
N SER A 29 7.28 10.26 -10.83
CA SER A 29 6.65 10.86 -9.66
C SER A 29 5.14 11.04 -9.81
N GLU A 30 4.68 11.34 -11.03
CA GLU A 30 3.29 11.54 -11.43
C GLU A 30 2.46 10.24 -11.50
N ASN A 31 3.09 9.04 -11.50
CA ASN A 31 2.34 7.78 -11.38
C ASN A 31 1.77 7.67 -9.96
N PRO A 32 0.46 7.78 -9.74
CA PRO A 32 -0.08 7.69 -8.40
C PRO A 32 -0.16 6.23 -7.95
N MET A 33 0.06 5.99 -6.65
CA MET A 33 -0.32 4.74 -6.00
C MET A 33 -1.63 4.96 -5.25
N VAL A 34 -2.67 4.24 -5.60
CA VAL A 34 -3.95 4.27 -4.91
C VAL A 34 -4.07 3.02 -4.03
N VAL A 35 -4.16 3.23 -2.73
CA VAL A 35 -4.40 2.18 -1.72
C VAL A 35 -5.82 2.34 -1.23
N ASN A 36 -6.67 1.34 -1.42
CA ASN A 36 -8.03 1.41 -0.96
C ASN A 36 -8.61 0.08 -0.50
N THR A 37 -9.74 0.18 0.15
CA THR A 37 -10.50 -0.94 0.71
C THR A 37 -11.80 -1.14 -0.06
N GLY A 38 -12.38 -2.32 0.06
CA GLY A 38 -13.74 -2.59 -0.42
C GLY A 38 -14.79 -2.08 0.59
N LEU A 39 -16.02 -1.94 0.13
CA LEU A 39 -17.16 -1.49 0.95
C LEU A 39 -17.31 -2.28 2.25
N LEU A 40 -17.06 -3.59 2.22
CA LEU A 40 -17.23 -4.50 3.36
C LEU A 40 -15.94 -4.71 4.17
N THR A 41 -14.82 -4.11 3.76
CA THR A 41 -13.53 -4.26 4.49
C THR A 41 -13.66 -3.64 5.88
N GLY A 42 -13.24 -4.38 6.90
CA GLY A 42 -13.33 -3.93 8.30
C GLY A 42 -14.72 -4.06 8.94
N SER A 43 -15.72 -4.56 8.20
CA SER A 43 -17.01 -4.93 8.77
C SER A 43 -16.97 -6.35 9.34
N ASN A 44 -18.08 -6.79 9.98
CA ASN A 44 -18.24 -8.16 10.47
C ASN A 44 -18.54 -9.19 9.37
N VAL A 45 -18.51 -8.80 8.10
CA VAL A 45 -18.72 -9.72 6.98
C VAL A 45 -17.46 -10.56 6.79
N MET A 46 -17.67 -11.88 6.84
CA MET A 46 -16.58 -12.85 6.64
C MET A 46 -15.90 -12.62 5.29
N THR A 47 -14.57 -12.69 5.26
CA THR A 47 -13.73 -12.47 4.07
C THR A 47 -13.62 -11.01 3.56
N GLY A 48 -14.28 -10.04 4.17
CA GLY A 48 -14.16 -8.61 3.84
C GLY A 48 -12.83 -7.99 4.30
N LEU A 49 -11.67 -8.53 3.85
CA LEU A 49 -10.34 -8.17 4.37
C LEU A 49 -9.36 -7.67 3.29
N ARG A 50 -9.83 -7.46 2.05
CA ARG A 50 -8.92 -7.10 0.95
C ARG A 50 -8.55 -5.64 0.98
N THR A 51 -7.23 -5.40 0.83
CA THR A 51 -6.65 -4.10 0.49
C THR A 51 -6.16 -4.15 -0.93
N TYR A 52 -6.48 -3.12 -1.72
CA TYR A 52 -6.08 -2.99 -3.11
C TYR A 52 -5.00 -1.92 -3.23
N PHE A 53 -3.96 -2.24 -4.00
CA PHE A 53 -2.89 -1.35 -4.40
C PHE A 53 -2.95 -1.23 -5.91
N SER A 54 -3.14 -0.04 -6.42
CA SER A 54 -3.38 0.20 -7.85
C SER A 54 -2.52 1.36 -8.34
N ALA A 55 -1.89 1.16 -9.49
CA ALA A 55 -1.03 2.15 -10.15
C ALA A 55 -0.87 1.79 -11.63
N TYR A 56 -0.18 2.61 -12.38
CA TYR A 56 0.37 2.19 -13.68
C TYR A 56 1.56 1.25 -13.43
N SER A 57 1.47 0.05 -13.99
CA SER A 57 2.35 -1.07 -13.67
C SER A 57 3.62 -1.06 -14.51
N PRO A 58 4.80 -1.33 -13.92
CA PRO A 58 6.02 -1.55 -14.69
C PRO A 58 6.03 -2.88 -15.45
N LEU A 59 5.09 -3.79 -15.14
CA LEU A 59 4.97 -5.12 -15.76
C LEU A 59 3.87 -5.23 -16.81
N LYS A 60 2.91 -4.29 -16.79
CA LYS A 60 1.79 -4.30 -17.72
C LYS A 60 1.94 -3.17 -18.70
N VAL A 61 2.02 -3.52 -19.96
CA VAL A 61 2.20 -2.58 -21.07
C VAL A 61 0.96 -2.59 -21.95
N SER A 62 0.50 -1.41 -22.32
CA SER A 62 -0.58 -1.21 -23.29
C SER A 62 -0.13 -1.55 -24.72
N ASN A 63 -1.06 -1.62 -25.64
CA ASN A 63 -0.75 -1.79 -27.07
C ASN A 63 0.07 -0.63 -27.68
N LYS A 64 0.16 0.51 -26.97
CA LYS A 64 0.97 1.67 -27.35
C LYS A 64 2.38 1.66 -26.73
N GLY A 65 2.76 0.59 -26.03
CA GLY A 65 4.05 0.50 -25.36
C GLY A 65 4.17 1.30 -24.05
N LEU A 66 3.07 1.88 -23.56
CA LEU A 66 3.03 2.66 -22.31
C LEU A 66 2.58 1.79 -21.14
N PRO A 67 2.97 2.13 -19.89
CA PRO A 67 2.47 1.46 -18.72
C PRO A 67 0.93 1.42 -18.70
N ALA A 68 0.37 0.32 -18.27
CA ALA A 68 -1.08 0.18 -18.16
C ALA A 68 -1.50 0.09 -16.69
N ALA A 69 -2.67 0.64 -16.36
CA ALA A 69 -3.21 0.55 -15.04
C ALA A 69 -3.44 -0.91 -14.62
N MET A 70 -3.02 -1.22 -13.40
CA MET A 70 -3.16 -2.54 -12.82
C MET A 70 -3.42 -2.44 -11.32
N TRP A 71 -3.95 -3.50 -10.75
CA TRP A 71 -4.15 -3.64 -9.32
C TRP A 71 -3.53 -4.92 -8.79
N SER A 72 -3.17 -4.89 -7.51
CA SER A 72 -2.82 -6.06 -6.71
C SER A 72 -3.57 -6.01 -5.39
N ALA A 73 -3.92 -7.16 -4.84
CA ALA A 73 -4.64 -7.19 -3.58
C ALA A 73 -4.02 -8.19 -2.61
N GLY A 74 -3.92 -7.78 -1.38
CA GLY A 74 -3.57 -8.64 -0.26
C GLY A 74 -4.71 -8.73 0.75
N SER A 75 -4.75 -9.83 1.49
CA SER A 75 -5.66 -10.01 2.62
C SER A 75 -4.94 -9.74 3.94
N GLY A 76 -5.68 -9.69 5.04
CA GLY A 76 -5.17 -9.41 6.37
C GLY A 76 -5.84 -8.20 6.98
N LYS A 77 -5.51 -7.90 8.23
CA LYS A 77 -6.19 -6.83 8.98
C LYS A 77 -5.72 -5.42 8.61
N PHE A 78 -4.70 -5.26 7.78
CA PHE A 78 -4.20 -3.93 7.39
C PHE A 78 -5.32 -3.05 6.82
N GLY A 79 -6.11 -3.58 5.86
CA GLY A 79 -7.23 -2.83 5.29
C GLY A 79 -8.32 -2.50 6.31
N SER A 80 -8.59 -3.41 7.24
CA SER A 80 -9.55 -3.14 8.33
C SER A 80 -9.06 -2.02 9.24
N LYS A 81 -7.79 -2.05 9.63
CA LYS A 81 -7.17 -0.99 10.44
C LYS A 81 -7.15 0.36 9.72
N LEU A 82 -6.83 0.35 8.41
CA LEU A 82 -6.88 1.55 7.58
C LEU A 82 -8.29 2.19 7.62
N ARG A 83 -9.31 1.37 7.47
CA ARG A 83 -10.70 1.84 7.50
C ARG A 83 -11.14 2.29 8.89
N TRP A 84 -10.76 1.56 9.95
CA TRP A 84 -11.07 1.96 11.32
C TRP A 84 -10.35 3.25 11.71
N ALA A 85 -9.15 3.49 11.18
CA ALA A 85 -8.47 4.78 11.31
C ALA A 85 -9.17 5.93 10.53
N GLY A 86 -10.27 5.65 9.83
CA GLY A 86 -11.09 6.65 9.14
C GLY A 86 -10.76 6.84 7.66
N LEU A 87 -9.96 5.95 7.04
CA LEU A 87 -9.57 6.04 5.63
C LEU A 87 -10.13 4.89 4.79
N ASP A 88 -10.93 5.20 3.79
CA ASP A 88 -11.34 4.26 2.74
C ASP A 88 -10.34 4.22 1.58
N GLU A 89 -9.63 5.32 1.35
CA GLU A 89 -8.71 5.50 0.23
C GLU A 89 -7.54 6.40 0.64
N LEU A 90 -6.32 5.96 0.30
CA LEU A 90 -5.10 6.74 0.40
C LEU A 90 -4.48 6.85 -1.00
N ILE A 91 -4.22 8.07 -1.45
CA ILE A 91 -3.60 8.35 -2.74
C ILE A 91 -2.20 8.93 -2.49
N LEU A 92 -1.19 8.24 -3.00
CA LEU A 92 0.20 8.66 -2.92
C LEU A 92 0.60 9.26 -4.26
N GLU A 93 0.77 10.57 -4.29
CA GLU A 93 1.29 11.32 -5.43
C GLU A 93 2.72 11.77 -5.14
N ASN A 94 3.47 12.04 -6.20
CA ASN A 94 4.86 12.47 -6.13
C ASN A 94 5.79 11.42 -5.46
N ARG A 95 6.93 11.89 -4.98
CA ARG A 95 7.99 11.08 -4.36
C ARG A 95 8.56 11.83 -3.16
N SER A 96 8.83 11.14 -2.09
CA SER A 96 9.59 11.70 -0.97
C SER A 96 11.08 11.80 -1.31
N ASP A 97 11.75 12.86 -0.82
CA ASP A 97 13.19 13.06 -1.02
C ASP A 97 14.04 12.02 -0.27
N ARG A 98 13.47 11.38 0.74
CA ARG A 98 14.11 10.35 1.57
C ARG A 98 13.16 9.20 1.86
N PRO A 99 13.70 8.03 2.26
CA PRO A 99 12.86 6.91 2.68
C PRO A 99 11.95 7.27 3.85
N VAL A 100 10.65 6.97 3.70
CA VAL A 100 9.63 7.26 4.72
C VAL A 100 8.72 6.08 4.96
N VAL A 101 8.15 6.05 6.17
CA VAL A 101 6.96 5.28 6.52
C VAL A 101 5.79 6.25 6.67
N ILE A 102 4.65 5.88 6.10
CA ILE A 102 3.39 6.61 6.29
C ILE A 102 2.68 6.01 7.51
N VAL A 103 2.46 6.82 8.51
CA VAL A 103 1.73 6.42 9.73
C VAL A 103 0.35 7.04 9.70
N ILE A 104 -0.67 6.19 9.77
CA ILE A 104 -2.08 6.57 9.76
C ILE A 104 -2.68 6.14 11.09
N ARG A 105 -3.26 7.10 11.82
CA ARG A 105 -3.87 6.89 13.13
C ARG A 105 -5.29 7.41 13.17
N GLU A 106 -6.12 6.70 13.92
CA GLU A 106 -7.40 7.24 14.38
C GLU A 106 -7.19 8.41 15.35
N SER A 107 -8.02 9.44 15.24
CA SER A 107 -8.13 10.50 16.26
C SER A 107 -9.55 11.05 16.30
N ASP A 108 -9.89 11.76 17.37
CA ASP A 108 -11.21 12.38 17.58
C ASP A 108 -11.60 13.37 16.47
N SER A 109 -10.61 13.94 15.78
CA SER A 109 -10.81 14.89 14.67
C SER A 109 -10.79 14.24 13.27
N GLY A 110 -10.69 12.90 13.22
CA GLY A 110 -10.55 12.12 11.97
C GLY A 110 -9.14 11.55 11.78
N PRO A 111 -8.87 10.93 10.65
CA PRO A 111 -7.59 10.26 10.42
C PRO A 111 -6.43 11.25 10.43
N GLN A 112 -5.39 10.94 11.20
CA GLN A 112 -4.11 11.64 11.15
C GLN A 112 -3.13 10.88 10.30
N VAL A 113 -2.44 11.59 9.39
CA VAL A 113 -1.43 11.02 8.50
C VAL A 113 -0.11 11.73 8.72
N GLU A 114 0.93 10.97 9.04
CA GLU A 114 2.27 11.45 9.30
C GLU A 114 3.29 10.72 8.41
N LEU A 115 4.27 11.45 7.88
CA LEU A 115 5.42 10.88 7.20
C LEU A 115 6.61 10.84 8.17
N ARG A 116 7.14 9.65 8.46
CA ARG A 116 8.30 9.46 9.33
C ARG A 116 9.52 9.00 8.56
N PRO A 117 10.71 9.56 8.83
CA PRO A 117 11.95 9.04 8.28
C PRO A 117 12.14 7.57 8.61
N ALA A 118 12.58 6.80 7.60
CA ALA A 118 12.66 5.35 7.70
C ALA A 118 14.00 4.77 7.18
N ASP A 119 15.06 5.57 7.22
CA ASP A 119 16.40 5.15 6.76
C ASP A 119 16.90 3.90 7.50
N HIS A 120 16.56 3.75 8.78
CA HIS A 120 16.90 2.61 9.62
C HIS A 120 16.21 1.29 9.23
N LEU A 121 15.19 1.35 8.39
CA LEU A 121 14.46 0.17 7.90
C LEU A 121 14.99 -0.35 6.56
N LEU A 122 15.87 0.41 5.89
CA LEU A 122 16.41 0.01 4.59
C LEU A 122 17.21 -1.29 4.71
N GLY A 123 17.09 -2.14 3.69
CA GLY A 123 17.78 -3.43 3.62
C GLY A 123 17.14 -4.55 4.43
N GLN A 124 16.21 -4.27 5.33
CA GLN A 124 15.48 -5.29 6.09
C GLN A 124 14.52 -6.07 5.19
N TYR A 125 14.38 -7.38 5.41
CA TYR A 125 13.32 -8.15 4.78
C TYR A 125 11.94 -7.69 5.25
N CYS A 126 10.90 -7.97 4.47
CA CYS A 126 9.54 -7.48 4.76
C CYS A 126 9.05 -7.84 6.17
N HIS A 127 9.26 -9.08 6.61
CA HIS A 127 8.84 -9.53 7.94
C HIS A 127 9.63 -8.84 9.07
N GLU A 128 10.93 -8.66 8.91
CA GLU A 128 11.79 -7.95 9.87
C GLU A 128 11.36 -6.49 10.02
N LYS A 129 11.14 -5.81 8.89
CA LYS A 129 10.65 -4.43 8.85
C LYS A 129 9.30 -4.30 9.54
N ILE A 130 8.37 -5.23 9.29
CA ILE A 130 7.07 -5.26 9.94
C ILE A 130 7.22 -5.46 11.45
N LEU A 131 8.12 -6.35 11.90
CA LEU A 131 8.35 -6.57 13.34
C LEU A 131 9.02 -5.37 14.00
N THR A 132 9.93 -4.69 13.32
CA THR A 132 10.53 -3.43 13.80
C THR A 132 9.45 -2.36 13.99
N LEU A 133 8.57 -2.19 13.02
CA LEU A 133 7.44 -1.26 13.12
C LEU A 133 6.42 -1.70 14.19
N TYR A 134 6.19 -2.99 14.36
CA TYR A 134 5.27 -3.51 15.37
C TYR A 134 5.75 -3.22 16.80
N ALA A 135 7.06 -3.24 17.03
CA ALA A 135 7.61 -2.85 18.33
C ALA A 135 7.30 -1.39 18.70
N GLU A 136 7.18 -0.50 17.69
CA GLU A 136 6.81 0.90 17.89
C GLU A 136 5.29 1.11 17.89
N PHE A 137 4.54 0.35 17.09
CA PHE A 137 3.09 0.46 16.90
C PHE A 137 2.37 -0.86 17.19
N PRO A 138 2.24 -1.27 18.47
CA PRO A 138 1.74 -2.61 18.83
C PRO A 138 0.25 -2.83 18.51
N ASN A 139 -0.51 -1.77 18.26
CA ASN A 139 -1.92 -1.84 17.89
C ASN A 139 -2.17 -1.74 16.38
N ALA A 140 -1.11 -1.63 15.58
CA ALA A 140 -1.20 -1.41 14.15
C ALA A 140 -1.13 -2.71 13.34
N HIS A 141 -1.52 -2.59 12.07
CA HIS A 141 -1.16 -3.50 11.00
C HIS A 141 -0.40 -2.78 9.90
N PHE A 142 0.35 -3.52 9.09
CA PHE A 142 1.42 -2.98 8.26
C PHE A 142 1.30 -3.45 6.82
N ALA A 143 1.64 -2.56 5.89
CA ALA A 143 2.04 -2.88 4.52
C ALA A 143 3.49 -2.43 4.33
N ALA A 144 4.38 -3.29 3.82
CA ALA A 144 5.80 -2.97 3.68
C ALA A 144 6.40 -3.55 2.40
N ILE A 145 7.45 -2.91 1.91
CA ILE A 145 8.32 -3.46 0.86
C ILE A 145 9.64 -3.91 1.48
N GLY A 146 10.25 -4.93 0.87
CA GLY A 146 11.60 -5.36 1.21
C GLY A 146 12.65 -4.78 0.25
N PRO A 147 13.89 -5.30 0.29
CA PRO A 147 14.99 -4.83 -0.57
C PRO A 147 14.65 -4.84 -2.06
N ALA A 148 13.84 -5.79 -2.54
CA ALA A 148 13.39 -5.82 -3.93
C ALA A 148 12.61 -4.56 -4.33
N GLY A 149 11.75 -4.04 -3.45
CA GLY A 149 11.01 -2.79 -3.69
C GLY A 149 11.89 -1.56 -3.56
N GLU A 150 12.85 -1.57 -2.65
CA GLU A 150 13.84 -0.50 -2.48
C GLU A 150 14.73 -0.36 -3.73
N HIS A 151 15.07 -1.48 -4.36
CA HIS A 151 15.83 -1.56 -5.61
C HIS A 151 14.90 -1.72 -6.84
N TYR A 152 13.84 -0.92 -6.90
CA TYR A 152 12.76 -1.03 -7.87
C TYR A 152 13.22 -1.03 -9.35
N THR A 153 14.29 -0.32 -9.67
CA THR A 153 14.84 -0.26 -11.04
C THR A 153 15.47 -1.60 -11.48
N ALA A 154 15.95 -2.40 -10.52
CA ALA A 154 16.48 -3.74 -10.78
C ALA A 154 15.40 -4.82 -10.55
N CYS A 155 14.44 -4.57 -9.65
CA CYS A 155 13.42 -5.52 -9.22
C CYS A 155 12.00 -4.96 -9.43
N TYR A 156 11.68 -4.57 -10.67
CA TYR A 156 10.39 -3.95 -11.04
C TYR A 156 9.14 -4.83 -10.81
N TYR A 157 9.31 -6.08 -10.42
CA TYR A 157 8.25 -7.04 -10.05
C TYR A 157 8.04 -7.15 -8.52
N ALA A 158 8.64 -6.29 -7.72
CA ALA A 158 8.55 -6.35 -6.27
C ALA A 158 7.09 -6.30 -5.76
N ALA A 159 6.81 -7.11 -4.74
CA ALA A 159 5.51 -7.22 -4.08
C ALA A 159 5.43 -6.32 -2.83
N ILE A 160 4.21 -6.11 -2.35
CA ILE A 160 3.93 -5.49 -1.05
C ILE A 160 3.55 -6.60 -0.07
N ALA A 161 4.24 -6.69 1.06
CA ALA A 161 3.90 -7.56 2.16
C ALA A 161 2.88 -6.91 3.09
N LEU A 162 1.92 -7.71 3.55
CA LEU A 162 0.95 -7.30 4.55
C LEU A 162 1.12 -8.16 5.80
N SER A 163 1.08 -7.54 6.97
CA SER A 163 1.21 -8.22 8.25
C SER A 163 0.07 -9.21 8.49
N THR A 164 0.38 -10.30 9.17
CA THR A 164 -0.58 -11.27 9.67
C THR A 164 -0.59 -11.24 11.19
N GLU A 165 -1.68 -11.65 11.81
CA GLU A 165 -1.74 -11.84 13.27
C GLU A 165 -0.68 -12.82 13.76
N ASN A 166 -0.41 -13.87 12.97
CA ASN A 166 0.57 -14.88 13.34
C ASN A 166 1.99 -14.28 13.37
N LEU A 167 2.39 -13.58 12.29
CA LEU A 167 3.68 -12.89 12.25
C LEU A 167 3.85 -11.94 13.44
N LEU A 168 2.84 -11.12 13.75
CA LEU A 168 2.91 -10.15 14.85
C LEU A 168 2.99 -10.82 16.23
N LYS A 169 2.35 -11.99 16.42
CA LYS A 169 2.35 -12.71 17.70
C LYS A 169 3.52 -13.63 17.90
N THR A 170 4.00 -14.29 16.85
CA THR A 170 5.01 -15.33 16.94
C THR A 170 6.37 -14.93 16.40
N GLY A 171 6.45 -13.81 15.67
CA GLY A 171 7.68 -13.37 15.00
C GLY A 171 8.06 -14.23 13.78
N ASP A 172 7.12 -15.01 13.22
CA ASP A 172 7.39 -15.80 12.02
C ASP A 172 7.54 -14.91 10.76
N ASP A 173 7.88 -15.50 9.63
CA ASP A 173 8.09 -14.79 8.36
C ASP A 173 6.85 -14.76 7.44
N LYS A 174 5.69 -15.21 7.93
CA LYS A 174 4.50 -15.43 7.11
C LYS A 174 3.69 -14.15 6.89
N CYS A 175 4.03 -13.43 5.84
CA CYS A 175 3.25 -12.32 5.32
C CYS A 175 2.12 -12.76 4.39
N ARG A 176 1.12 -11.89 4.20
CA ARG A 176 0.25 -11.91 3.03
C ARG A 176 0.83 -10.98 1.98
N TRP A 177 0.55 -11.26 0.71
CA TRP A 177 1.22 -10.56 -0.38
C TRP A 177 0.23 -9.96 -1.37
N ALA A 178 0.41 -8.68 -1.68
CA ALA A 178 -0.06 -8.07 -2.91
C ALA A 178 1.05 -8.24 -3.96
N GLY A 179 1.06 -9.42 -4.59
CA GLY A 179 2.19 -9.95 -5.35
C GLY A 179 2.13 -9.76 -6.86
N ARG A 180 1.22 -8.90 -7.38
CA ARG A 180 1.04 -8.73 -8.83
C ARG A 180 1.36 -7.30 -9.27
N GLY A 181 1.72 -7.16 -10.56
CA GLY A 181 1.83 -5.86 -11.23
C GLY A 181 2.99 -4.98 -10.76
N GLY A 182 3.91 -5.48 -9.92
CA GLY A 182 5.05 -4.70 -9.47
C GLY A 182 4.69 -3.52 -8.55
N MET A 183 3.58 -3.61 -7.81
CA MET A 183 3.11 -2.52 -6.95
C MET A 183 4.11 -2.17 -5.85
N GLY A 184 4.90 -3.14 -5.37
CA GLY A 184 6.00 -2.89 -4.43
C GLY A 184 7.12 -2.06 -5.03
N ALA A 185 7.42 -2.24 -6.32
CA ALA A 185 8.39 -1.42 -7.03
C ALA A 185 7.88 0.02 -7.22
N VAL A 186 6.60 0.20 -7.55
CA VAL A 186 5.98 1.54 -7.63
C VAL A 186 5.97 2.23 -6.26
N LEU A 187 5.70 1.51 -5.18
CA LEU A 187 5.78 2.08 -3.83
C LEU A 187 7.22 2.50 -3.48
N GLY A 188 8.20 1.65 -3.82
CA GLY A 188 9.62 1.94 -3.63
C GLY A 188 10.09 3.15 -4.45
N SER A 189 9.60 3.32 -5.68
CA SER A 189 9.92 4.50 -6.50
C SER A 189 9.47 5.82 -5.87
N LYS A 190 8.53 5.77 -4.93
CA LYS A 190 8.07 6.92 -4.14
C LYS A 190 8.85 7.14 -2.85
N ASN A 191 9.89 6.35 -2.59
CA ASN A 191 10.61 6.29 -1.31
C ASN A 191 9.71 5.95 -0.11
N VAL A 192 8.61 5.23 -0.32
CA VAL A 192 7.75 4.74 0.75
C VAL A 192 8.07 3.28 1.04
N VAL A 193 8.66 3.01 2.20
CA VAL A 193 9.11 1.66 2.57
C VAL A 193 8.08 0.89 3.39
N GLY A 194 7.10 1.59 3.93
CA GLY A 194 5.99 0.98 4.66
C GLY A 194 4.83 1.92 4.92
N ILE A 195 3.69 1.34 5.26
CA ILE A 195 2.47 2.04 5.68
C ILE A 195 1.99 1.36 6.96
N VAL A 196 1.77 2.16 7.99
CA VAL A 196 1.25 1.76 9.31
C VAL A 196 -0.20 2.21 9.41
N ALA A 197 -1.09 1.30 9.77
CA ALA A 197 -2.49 1.62 10.04
C ALA A 197 -2.83 1.23 11.49
N GLU A 198 -3.00 2.22 12.34
CA GLU A 198 -3.26 2.10 13.77
C GLU A 198 -4.66 2.63 14.11
N ALA A 199 -5.52 1.74 14.67
CA ALA A 199 -6.87 2.04 15.13
C ALA A 199 -7.30 1.06 16.22
#